data_56944cb60539c59c05004620b24d8cf9
#
_entry.id   56944cb60539c59c05004620b24d8cf9
#
_cell.length_a   1.000
_cell.length_b   1.000
_cell.length_c   1.000
_cell.angle_alpha   90.00
_cell.angle_beta   90.00
_cell.angle_gamma   90.00
#
_symmetry.space_group_name_H-M   'P 1'
#
loop_
_entity.id
_entity.type
_entity.pdbx_description
1 polymer ?
#
loop_
_entity_poly.entity_id
_entity_poly.type
_entity_poly.pdbx_seq_one_letter_code
_entity_poly.pdbx_strand_id
1 'polypeptide(L)'
;MARPAQDVTDAELAVLEVLWDEGTVTVRQITDRLYPNSQGSQHATVQKLLDRLKSKSFVVRDRSVWPHVFRAVVVREELIGRRLRKTAERLCGGSLNPLLTHLIRDTGLSKSERDSLRDLLDQLET
;
A
#
# COMPACT_ATOMS: atom_id res chain seq x y z
N MET A 1 14.25 -20.15 0.96
CA MET A 1 14.45 -19.35 -0.24
C MET A 1 13.67 -18.04 -0.11
N ALA A 2 14.35 -16.95 -0.25
CA ALA A 2 13.71 -15.66 -0.13
C ALA A 2 12.78 -15.42 -1.33
N ARG A 3 11.53 -15.15 -1.07
CA ARG A 3 10.62 -14.73 -2.13
C ARG A 3 10.90 -13.29 -2.48
N PRO A 4 10.75 -12.92 -3.77
CA PRO A 4 10.77 -11.50 -4.11
C PRO A 4 9.69 -10.79 -3.30
N ALA A 5 9.90 -9.54 -3.02
CA ALA A 5 8.90 -8.73 -2.34
C ALA A 5 7.57 -8.84 -3.10
N GLN A 6 6.53 -9.27 -2.40
CA GLN A 6 5.23 -9.48 -3.01
C GLN A 6 4.44 -8.19 -3.03
N ASP A 7 3.70 -8.02 -4.09
CA ASP A 7 2.74 -6.95 -4.21
C ASP A 7 1.48 -7.29 -3.42
N VAL A 8 0.59 -6.35 -3.28
CA VAL A 8 -0.69 -6.53 -2.59
C VAL A 8 -1.83 -6.49 -3.60
N THR A 9 -2.90 -7.22 -3.28
CA THR A 9 -4.15 -7.13 -4.04
C THR A 9 -4.89 -5.86 -3.65
N ASP A 10 -5.89 -5.48 -4.43
CA ASP A 10 -6.70 -4.32 -4.11
C ASP A 10 -7.40 -4.46 -2.75
N ALA A 11 -7.88 -5.66 -2.43
CA ALA A 11 -8.52 -5.91 -1.14
C ALA A 11 -7.52 -5.79 0.02
N GLU A 12 -6.32 -6.31 -0.15
CA GLU A 12 -5.26 -6.19 0.84
C GLU A 12 -4.84 -4.72 1.02
N LEU A 13 -4.76 -3.97 -0.07
CA LEU A 13 -4.44 -2.56 -0.03
C LEU A 13 -5.49 -1.78 0.76
N ALA A 14 -6.77 -2.09 0.58
CA ALA A 14 -7.83 -1.45 1.34
C ALA A 14 -7.65 -1.64 2.85
N VAL A 15 -7.24 -2.84 3.27
CA VAL A 15 -6.93 -3.10 4.69
C VAL A 15 -5.72 -2.28 5.15
N LEU A 16 -4.66 -2.24 4.35
CA LEU A 16 -3.47 -1.44 4.69
C LEU A 16 -3.81 0.04 4.81
N GLU A 17 -4.67 0.56 3.95
CA GLU A 17 -5.09 1.97 4.01
C GLU A 17 -5.76 2.30 5.34
N VAL A 18 -6.58 1.40 5.86
CA VAL A 18 -7.17 1.59 7.20
C VAL A 18 -6.08 1.64 8.27
N LEU A 19 -5.11 0.73 8.18
CA LEU A 19 -4.02 0.68 9.16
C LEU A 19 -3.13 1.92 9.08
N TRP A 20 -2.86 2.42 7.90
CA TRP A 20 -2.07 3.65 7.74
C TRP A 20 -2.82 4.87 8.28
N ASP A 21 -4.14 4.91 8.09
CA ASP A 21 -4.95 6.04 8.56
C ASP A 21 -5.18 6.01 10.06
N GLU A 22 -5.49 4.84 10.61
CA GLU A 22 -5.93 4.73 12.01
C GLU A 22 -4.87 4.20 12.96
N GLY A 23 -3.81 3.62 12.43
CA GLY A 23 -2.73 3.04 13.23
C GLY A 23 -3.08 1.63 13.70
N THR A 24 -3.06 1.41 15.01
CA THR A 24 -3.29 0.08 15.59
C THR A 24 -4.77 -0.14 15.80
N VAL A 25 -5.33 -1.15 15.15
CA VAL A 25 -6.78 -1.41 15.18
C VAL A 25 -7.09 -2.90 15.25
N THR A 26 -8.33 -3.21 15.67
CA THR A 26 -8.83 -4.58 15.71
C THR A 26 -9.42 -4.98 14.37
N VAL A 27 -9.65 -6.29 14.18
CA VAL A 27 -10.35 -6.80 12.99
C VAL A 27 -11.73 -6.16 12.86
N ARG A 28 -12.43 -5.99 13.98
CA ARG A 28 -13.77 -5.39 13.98
C ARG A 28 -13.75 -3.95 13.48
N GLN A 29 -12.77 -3.17 13.92
CA GLN A 29 -12.64 -1.78 13.48
C GLN A 29 -12.36 -1.70 11.98
N ILE A 30 -11.51 -2.57 11.45
CA ILE A 30 -11.24 -2.64 10.02
C ILE A 30 -12.51 -3.03 9.26
N THR A 31 -13.21 -4.06 9.73
CA THR A 31 -14.42 -4.55 9.10
C THR A 31 -15.50 -3.47 9.05
N ASP A 32 -15.69 -2.78 10.17
CA ASP A 32 -16.71 -1.72 10.23
C ASP A 32 -16.40 -0.57 9.28
N ARG A 33 -15.13 -0.27 9.09
CA ARG A 33 -14.73 0.80 8.18
C ARG A 33 -14.87 0.41 6.71
N LEU A 34 -14.48 -0.82 6.34
CA LEU A 34 -14.53 -1.28 4.96
C LEU A 34 -15.91 -1.75 4.53
N TYR A 35 -16.65 -2.30 5.46
CA TYR A 35 -17.97 -2.87 5.20
C TYR A 35 -18.98 -2.38 6.25
N PRO A 36 -19.31 -1.09 6.24
CA PRO A 36 -20.10 -0.50 7.33
C PRO A 36 -21.49 -1.09 7.51
N ASN A 37 -22.05 -1.69 6.47
CA ASN A 37 -23.39 -2.25 6.53
C ASN A 37 -23.40 -3.77 6.68
N SER A 38 -22.25 -4.37 6.92
CA SER A 38 -22.13 -5.83 6.95
C SER A 38 -22.55 -6.47 8.28
N GLN A 39 -22.62 -5.68 9.35
CA GLN A 39 -22.90 -6.16 10.70
C GLN A 39 -21.98 -7.32 11.12
N GLY A 40 -20.73 -7.25 10.67
CA GLY A 40 -19.72 -8.26 11.00
C GLY A 40 -19.68 -9.46 10.07
N SER A 41 -20.53 -9.52 9.04
CA SER A 41 -20.54 -10.66 8.11
C SER A 41 -19.24 -10.78 7.31
N GLN A 42 -18.47 -9.70 7.19
CA GLN A 42 -17.20 -9.68 6.47
C GLN A 42 -15.98 -9.87 7.39
N HIS A 43 -16.22 -10.19 8.66
CA HIS A 43 -15.14 -10.36 9.64
C HIS A 43 -14.13 -11.43 9.21
N ALA A 44 -14.62 -12.57 8.73
CA ALA A 44 -13.75 -13.66 8.28
C ALA A 44 -12.94 -13.25 7.04
N THR A 45 -13.54 -12.48 6.14
CA THR A 45 -12.86 -11.97 4.95
C THR A 45 -11.69 -11.07 5.34
N VAL A 46 -11.94 -10.13 6.25
CA VAL A 46 -10.89 -9.22 6.75
C VAL A 46 -9.80 -10.01 7.46
N GLN A 47 -10.17 -11.00 8.26
CA GLN A 47 -9.21 -11.85 8.95
C GLN A 47 -8.28 -12.56 7.96
N LYS A 48 -8.82 -13.10 6.87
CA LYS A 48 -8.01 -13.74 5.83
C LYS A 48 -7.07 -12.77 5.14
N LEU A 49 -7.53 -11.55 4.88
CA LEU A 49 -6.68 -10.51 4.27
C LEU A 49 -5.53 -10.14 5.20
N LEU A 50 -5.80 -10.00 6.49
CA LEU A 50 -4.77 -9.75 7.49
C LEU A 50 -3.76 -10.91 7.59
N ASP A 51 -4.24 -12.14 7.52
CA ASP A 51 -3.36 -13.31 7.54
C ASP A 51 -2.42 -13.32 6.33
N ARG A 52 -2.92 -12.97 5.15
CA ARG A 52 -2.10 -12.84 3.95
C ARG A 52 -1.06 -11.72 4.07
N LEU A 53 -1.48 -10.57 4.58
CA LEU A 53 -0.58 -9.44 4.80
C LEU A 53 0.48 -9.78 5.83
N LYS A 54 0.12 -10.52 6.86
CA LYS A 54 1.06 -11.00 7.87
C LYS A 54 2.07 -11.96 7.26
N SER A 55 1.62 -12.88 6.40
CA SER A 55 2.52 -13.79 5.68
C SER A 55 3.52 -13.05 4.82
N LYS A 56 3.14 -11.91 4.27
CA LYS A 56 4.02 -11.05 3.46
C LYS A 56 4.92 -10.17 4.32
N SER A 57 4.77 -10.22 5.64
CA SER A 57 5.49 -9.38 6.60
C SER A 57 5.14 -7.89 6.48
N PHE A 58 3.93 -7.58 6.04
CA PHE A 58 3.45 -6.21 5.88
C PHE A 58 2.66 -5.71 7.08
N VAL A 59 2.14 -6.63 7.90
CA VAL A 59 1.46 -6.29 9.14
C VAL A 59 1.95 -7.20 10.25
N VAL A 60 1.80 -6.73 11.49
CA VAL A 60 2.04 -7.53 12.69
C VAL A 60 0.79 -7.51 13.55
N ARG A 61 0.60 -8.61 14.26
CA ARG A 61 -0.50 -8.77 15.20
C ARG A 61 0.05 -8.69 16.62
N ASP A 62 -0.57 -7.86 17.44
CA ASP A 62 -0.26 -7.77 18.86
C ASP A 62 -1.27 -8.60 19.62
N ARG A 63 -0.80 -9.68 20.21
CA ARG A 63 -1.61 -10.61 21.01
C ARG A 63 -1.61 -10.27 22.49
N SER A 64 -0.87 -9.26 22.90
CA SER A 64 -0.76 -8.91 24.32
C SER A 64 -2.02 -8.23 24.84
N VAL A 65 -2.90 -7.79 23.95
CA VAL A 65 -4.19 -7.19 24.30
C VAL A 65 -5.33 -8.00 23.69
N TRP A 66 -6.52 -7.88 24.25
CA TRP A 66 -7.69 -8.54 23.71
C TRP A 66 -8.82 -7.52 23.51
N PRO A 67 -9.47 -7.50 22.35
CA PRO A 67 -9.16 -8.29 21.16
C PRO A 67 -7.80 -7.92 20.58
N HIS A 68 -7.21 -8.85 19.82
CA HIS A 68 -5.91 -8.63 19.20
C HIS A 68 -5.97 -7.42 18.26
N VAL A 69 -4.88 -6.68 18.18
CA VAL A 69 -4.78 -5.51 17.31
C VAL A 69 -3.70 -5.74 16.26
N PHE A 70 -3.82 -5.00 15.18
CA PHE A 70 -2.93 -5.12 14.04
C PHE A 70 -2.39 -3.75 13.68
N ARG A 71 -1.17 -3.70 13.19
CA ARG A 71 -0.58 -2.47 12.66
C ARG A 71 0.23 -2.78 11.41
N ALA A 72 0.32 -1.81 10.51
CA ALA A 72 1.14 -1.94 9.32
C ALA A 72 2.61 -1.71 9.68
N VAL A 73 3.49 -2.53 9.12
CA VAL A 73 4.94 -2.33 9.22
C VAL A 73 5.53 -1.95 7.87
N VAL A 74 4.80 -2.14 6.78
CA VAL A 74 5.17 -1.63 5.47
C VAL A 74 4.64 -0.21 5.33
N VAL A 75 5.43 0.68 4.74
CA VAL A 75 4.98 2.06 4.48
C VAL A 75 4.48 2.17 3.04
N ARG A 76 3.57 3.13 2.83
CA ARG A 76 2.93 3.33 1.52
C ARG A 76 3.94 3.56 0.41
N GLU A 77 4.95 4.39 0.68
CA GLU A 77 5.98 4.74 -0.30
C GLU A 77 6.76 3.53 -0.80
N GLU A 78 6.97 2.56 0.07
CA GLU A 78 7.65 1.32 -0.31
C GLU A 78 6.80 0.52 -1.29
N LEU A 79 5.50 0.42 -1.07
CA LEU A 79 4.60 -0.27 -2.00
C LEU A 79 4.49 0.45 -3.33
N ILE A 80 4.45 1.78 -3.32
CA ILE A 80 4.47 2.58 -4.55
C ILE A 80 5.70 2.23 -5.38
N GLY A 81 6.86 2.23 -4.75
CA GLY A 81 8.12 1.89 -5.43
C GLY A 81 8.11 0.50 -6.03
N ARG A 82 7.61 -0.49 -5.28
CA ARG A 82 7.53 -1.88 -5.77
C ARG A 82 6.61 -2.00 -6.98
N ARG A 83 5.44 -1.36 -6.93
CA ARG A 83 4.49 -1.39 -8.05
C ARG A 83 5.02 -0.69 -9.29
N LEU A 84 5.68 0.44 -9.12
CA LEU A 84 6.27 1.15 -10.24
C LEU A 84 7.34 0.32 -10.93
N ARG A 85 8.23 -0.31 -10.16
CA ARG A 85 9.27 -1.19 -10.73
C ARG A 85 8.66 -2.37 -11.46
N LYS A 86 7.68 -3.00 -10.87
CA LYS A 86 7.01 -4.15 -11.49
C LYS A 86 6.33 -3.76 -12.80
N THR A 87 5.65 -2.63 -12.82
CA THR A 87 5.01 -2.11 -14.01
C THR A 87 6.05 -1.79 -15.09
N ALA A 88 7.14 -1.14 -14.71
CA ALA A 88 8.22 -0.81 -15.64
C ALA A 88 8.84 -2.07 -16.23
N GLU A 89 9.08 -3.09 -15.42
CA GLU A 89 9.62 -4.37 -15.89
C GLU A 89 8.70 -5.06 -16.88
N ARG A 90 7.41 -5.06 -16.61
CA ARG A 90 6.43 -5.75 -17.44
C ARG A 90 6.09 -5.02 -18.72
N LEU A 91 5.99 -3.70 -18.69
CA LEU A 91 5.50 -2.92 -19.81
C LEU A 91 6.57 -2.11 -20.52
N CYS A 92 7.66 -1.79 -19.84
CA CYS A 92 8.65 -0.83 -20.33
C CYS A 92 10.08 -1.36 -20.31
N GLY A 93 10.26 -2.66 -20.23
CA GLY A 93 11.59 -3.27 -20.20
C GLY A 93 12.47 -2.80 -19.05
N GLY A 94 11.88 -2.40 -17.93
CA GLY A 94 12.58 -1.92 -16.75
C GLY A 94 12.83 -0.43 -16.70
N SER A 95 12.50 0.31 -17.77
CA SER A 95 12.69 1.76 -17.81
C SER A 95 11.49 2.47 -17.18
N LEU A 96 11.74 3.41 -16.28
CA LEU A 96 10.68 4.25 -15.70
C LEU A 96 10.28 5.41 -16.61
N ASN A 97 11.08 5.72 -17.60
CA ASN A 97 10.88 6.90 -18.44
C ASN A 97 9.50 6.93 -19.14
N PRO A 98 9.02 5.83 -19.76
CA PRO A 98 7.70 5.85 -20.37
C PRO A 98 6.56 6.12 -19.37
N LEU A 99 6.69 5.62 -18.14
CA LEU A 99 5.69 5.84 -17.10
C LEU A 99 5.64 7.32 -16.70
N LEU A 100 6.81 7.91 -16.48
CA LEU A 100 6.92 9.33 -16.12
C LEU A 100 6.42 10.22 -17.26
N THR A 101 6.75 9.88 -18.49
CA THR A 101 6.30 10.63 -19.67
C THR A 101 4.77 10.64 -19.75
N HIS A 102 4.14 9.49 -19.54
CA HIS A 102 2.69 9.38 -19.56
C HIS A 102 2.05 10.24 -18.47
N LEU A 103 2.57 10.16 -17.25
CA LEU A 103 2.06 10.97 -16.15
C LEU A 103 2.17 12.46 -16.39
N ILE A 104 3.31 12.90 -16.95
CA ILE A 104 3.55 14.31 -17.19
C ILE A 104 2.68 14.85 -18.32
N ARG A 105 2.56 14.10 -19.42
CA ARG A 105 1.86 14.57 -20.63
C ARG A 105 0.35 14.39 -20.55
N ASP A 106 -0.10 13.23 -20.09
CA ASP A 106 -1.51 12.84 -20.26
C ASP A 106 -2.35 13.12 -19.02
N THR A 107 -1.76 13.08 -17.84
CA THR A 107 -2.49 13.30 -16.60
C THR A 107 -2.56 14.78 -16.23
N GLY A 108 -1.60 15.58 -16.67
CA GLY A 108 -1.55 17.01 -16.35
C GLY A 108 -1.14 17.26 -14.90
N LEU A 109 0.08 17.70 -14.71
CA LEU A 109 0.55 18.05 -13.37
C LEU A 109 0.18 19.48 -13.04
N SER A 110 -0.26 19.72 -11.81
CA SER A 110 -0.44 21.06 -11.28
C SER A 110 0.93 21.76 -11.15
N LYS A 111 0.92 23.07 -11.01
CA LYS A 111 2.16 23.82 -10.80
C LYS A 111 2.89 23.34 -9.54
N SER A 112 2.13 23.09 -8.48
CA SER A 112 2.67 22.60 -7.21
C SER A 112 3.36 21.24 -7.37
N GLU A 113 2.72 20.33 -8.11
CA GLU A 113 3.30 19.02 -8.37
C GLU A 113 4.55 19.10 -9.23
N ARG A 114 4.55 19.97 -10.23
CA ARG A 114 5.74 20.18 -11.07
C ARG A 114 6.91 20.72 -10.26
N ASP A 115 6.64 21.68 -9.40
CA ASP A 115 7.68 22.27 -8.56
C ASP A 115 8.26 21.24 -7.60
N SER A 116 7.40 20.41 -7.01
CA SER A 116 7.84 19.31 -6.12
C SER A 116 8.71 18.31 -6.86
N LEU A 117 8.33 17.93 -8.08
CA LEU A 117 9.12 17.00 -8.89
C LEU A 117 10.48 17.60 -9.26
N ARG A 118 10.49 18.88 -9.60
CA ARG A 118 11.73 19.57 -9.95
C ARG A 118 12.69 19.59 -8.77
N ASP A 119 12.17 19.88 -7.58
CA ASP A 119 12.96 19.88 -6.35
C ASP A 119 13.55 18.50 -6.06
N LEU A 120 12.75 17.43 -6.24
CA LEU A 120 13.22 16.08 -6.04
C LEU A 120 14.34 15.71 -7.01
N LEU A 121 14.19 16.08 -8.28
CA LEU A 121 15.24 15.83 -9.29
C LEU A 121 16.52 16.58 -8.97
N ASP A 122 16.41 17.82 -8.51
CA ASP A 122 17.56 18.63 -8.12
C ASP A 122 18.31 18.01 -6.95
N GLN A 123 17.59 17.44 -5.99
CA GLN A 123 18.20 16.74 -4.86
C GLN A 123 18.99 15.52 -5.28
N LEU A 124 18.59 14.85 -6.36
CA LEU A 124 19.27 13.65 -6.85
C LEU A 124 20.54 13.95 -7.63
N GLU A 125 20.72 15.18 -8.06
CA GLU A 125 21.90 15.58 -8.84
C GLU A 125 23.16 15.80 -8.00
N THR A 126 23.04 15.76 -6.69
CA THR A 126 24.21 15.97 -5.80
C THR A 126 24.95 14.66 -5.41
#